data_b050a7ba220b8d5945268c23335a7e3a
#
_entry.id   b050a7ba220b8d5945268c23335a7e3a
#
_cell.length_a   1.000
_cell.length_b   1.000
_cell.length_c   1.000
_cell.angle_alpha   90.00
_cell.angle_beta   90.00
_cell.angle_gamma   90.00
#
_symmetry.space_group_name_H-M   'P 1'
#
loop_
_entity.id
_entity.type
_entity.pdbx_description
1 polymer ?
#
loop_
_entity_poly.entity_id
_entity_poly.type
_entity_poly.pdbx_seq_one_letter_code
_entity_poly.pdbx_strand_id
1 'polypeptide(L)'
;MTTYKQFEISVDDGLPVELYEIAYSSKVWRYTTNVEDVDFEGNKYFAIAIKRGETEDNSDATKANMEIHIARDSEIGSLFTVTAPSEPITITIRQYHALLGYQQPNQQVIAVWKGRVTNVSWQGSELVLTAESVFSSMLRLGATRKYSRMCSHVLYGEACGVNRANFTTEQIPASVVGTVLSIQHNQDADWWAGGYISYTNHETGAAEFRQIVASTPNTITLNSVPVGLKAGVTPVKLYAGCDHRLQTCKAKFDNAANYGGQPFIPLKNPFGGSNLY
;
A
#
# COMPACT_ATOMS: atom_id res chain seq x y z
N MET A 1 -5.20 38.02 19.00
CA MET A 1 -4.74 36.62 18.77
C MET A 1 -3.68 36.67 17.69
N THR A 2 -2.46 36.32 18.04
CA THR A 2 -1.35 36.21 17.05
C THR A 2 -1.63 35.01 16.17
N THR A 3 -1.60 35.20 14.85
CA THR A 3 -1.90 34.13 13.90
C THR A 3 -0.64 33.28 13.64
N TYR A 4 -0.79 32.03 13.18
CA TYR A 4 0.32 31.14 12.77
C TYR A 4 1.34 31.90 11.89
N LYS A 5 0.84 32.66 10.90
CA LYS A 5 1.67 33.43 9.97
C LYS A 5 2.55 34.49 10.66
N GLN A 6 2.10 35.06 11.75
CA GLN A 6 2.89 36.07 12.50
C GLN A 6 4.07 35.41 13.26
N PHE A 7 3.92 34.17 13.72
CA PHE A 7 5.02 33.41 14.32
C PHE A 7 6.02 32.94 13.27
N GLU A 8 5.53 32.50 12.09
CA GLU A 8 6.39 32.05 11.00
C GLU A 8 7.38 33.12 10.52
N ILE A 9 6.98 34.39 10.55
CA ILE A 9 7.83 35.54 10.16
C ILE A 9 8.55 36.18 11.33
N SER A 10 8.32 35.72 12.58
CA SER A 10 9.01 36.24 13.77
C SER A 10 10.42 35.64 13.87
N VAL A 11 11.38 36.47 14.26
CA VAL A 11 12.77 36.05 14.49
C VAL A 11 12.94 35.49 15.90
N ASP A 12 12.16 35.98 16.87
CA ASP A 12 12.36 35.69 18.30
C ASP A 12 11.30 34.77 18.92
N ASP A 13 10.10 34.73 18.37
CA ASP A 13 8.95 34.05 19.00
C ASP A 13 8.55 32.73 18.31
N GLY A 14 9.19 32.37 17.22
CA GLY A 14 8.86 31.18 16.43
C GLY A 14 9.61 29.94 16.92
N LEU A 15 8.97 29.04 17.68
CA LEU A 15 9.49 27.71 18.01
C LEU A 15 8.62 26.66 17.34
N PRO A 16 8.95 26.23 16.10
CA PRO A 16 8.13 25.26 15.35
C PRO A 16 8.25 23.88 16.00
N VAL A 17 7.11 23.29 16.30
CA VAL A 17 6.97 21.92 16.78
C VAL A 17 6.11 21.14 15.81
N GLU A 18 6.56 19.95 15.47
CA GLU A 18 5.87 19.08 14.53
C GLU A 18 5.17 17.94 15.24
N LEU A 19 3.98 17.61 14.75
CA LEU A 19 3.15 16.49 15.17
C LEU A 19 3.03 15.51 14.01
N TYR A 20 3.50 14.30 14.20
CA TYR A 20 3.46 13.22 13.21
C TYR A 20 2.35 12.23 13.58
N GLU A 21 1.43 12.03 12.68
CA GLU A 21 0.42 10.98 12.77
C GLU A 21 0.66 9.98 11.65
N ILE A 22 1.04 8.75 12.02
CA ILE A 22 1.35 7.66 11.11
C ILE A 22 0.28 6.58 11.31
N ALA A 23 -0.52 6.30 10.29
CA ALA A 23 -1.64 5.38 10.39
C ALA A 23 -1.50 4.19 9.46
N TYR A 24 -1.75 3.00 9.99
CA TYR A 24 -1.79 1.73 9.28
C TYR A 24 -2.99 0.91 9.77
N SER A 25 -3.98 0.71 8.90
CA SER A 25 -5.23 0.04 9.26
C SER A 25 -5.89 0.69 10.49
N SER A 26 -6.06 -0.05 11.57
CA SER A 26 -6.62 0.44 12.84
C SER A 26 -5.56 1.01 13.80
N LYS A 27 -4.28 0.87 13.49
CA LYS A 27 -3.18 1.29 14.36
C LYS A 27 -2.70 2.68 13.96
N VAL A 28 -2.55 3.56 14.95
CA VAL A 28 -2.09 4.93 14.73
C VAL A 28 -0.98 5.24 15.73
N TRP A 29 0.18 5.60 15.20
CA TRP A 29 1.31 6.11 15.98
C TRP A 29 1.32 7.63 15.92
N ARG A 30 1.51 8.27 17.06
CA ARG A 30 1.53 9.72 17.18
C ARG A 30 2.81 10.14 17.89
N TYR A 31 3.62 10.92 17.18
CA TYR A 31 4.93 11.36 17.62
C TYR A 31 5.08 12.87 17.50
N THR A 32 5.94 13.45 18.32
CA THR A 32 6.25 14.88 18.28
C THR A 32 7.76 15.11 18.34
N THR A 33 8.20 16.20 17.71
CA THR A 33 9.57 16.73 17.83
C THR A 33 9.78 17.50 19.12
N ASN A 34 8.73 17.73 19.91
CA ASN A 34 8.84 18.42 21.19
C ASN A 34 9.68 17.61 22.20
N VAL A 35 10.18 18.29 23.22
CA VAL A 35 10.94 17.66 24.32
C VAL A 35 10.02 16.85 25.24
N GLU A 36 8.76 17.27 25.36
CA GLU A 36 7.72 16.64 26.18
C GLU A 36 6.56 16.15 25.31
N ASP A 37 5.79 15.20 25.85
CA ASP A 37 4.58 14.72 25.20
C ASP A 37 3.56 15.86 25.02
N VAL A 38 2.85 15.83 23.89
CA VAL A 38 1.90 16.86 23.50
C VAL A 38 0.51 16.27 23.38
N ASP A 39 -0.48 16.92 23.99
CA ASP A 39 -1.89 16.58 23.83
C ASP A 39 -2.53 17.49 22.78
N PHE A 40 -3.06 16.92 21.72
CA PHE A 40 -3.74 17.64 20.66
C PHE A 40 -5.03 16.91 20.22
N GLU A 41 -6.16 17.63 20.23
CA GLU A 41 -7.49 17.10 19.87
C GLU A 41 -7.86 15.80 20.61
N GLY A 42 -7.50 15.69 21.91
CA GLY A 42 -7.75 14.50 22.72
C GLY A 42 -6.84 13.31 22.42
N ASN A 43 -5.82 13.48 21.59
CA ASN A 43 -4.83 12.47 21.27
C ASN A 43 -3.46 12.86 21.83
N LYS A 44 -2.77 11.87 22.41
CA LYS A 44 -1.43 12.06 22.95
C LYS A 44 -0.37 11.77 21.88
N TYR A 45 0.53 12.71 21.65
CA TYR A 45 1.71 12.62 20.81
C TYR A 45 2.93 12.41 21.68
N PHE A 46 3.64 11.32 21.47
CA PHE A 46 4.82 10.96 22.28
C PHE A 46 6.08 11.64 21.76
N ALA A 47 6.87 12.19 22.68
CA ALA A 47 8.13 12.80 22.38
C ALA A 47 9.16 11.73 21.99
N ILE A 48 9.63 11.77 20.74
CA ILE A 48 10.69 10.88 20.25
C ILE A 48 11.67 11.63 19.34
N ALA A 49 12.84 11.03 19.10
CA ALA A 49 13.77 11.51 18.09
C ALA A 49 13.20 11.21 16.69
N ILE A 50 12.44 12.15 16.16
CA ILE A 50 11.88 12.11 14.80
C ILE A 50 12.26 13.39 14.07
N LYS A 51 12.65 13.27 12.82
CA LYS A 51 12.94 14.41 11.94
C LYS A 51 12.47 14.10 10.54
N ARG A 52 12.09 15.11 9.79
CA ARG A 52 11.85 15.01 8.36
C ARG A 52 12.97 15.68 7.57
N GLY A 53 13.14 15.26 6.33
CA GLY A 53 13.94 15.99 5.35
C GLY A 53 13.34 17.35 5.02
N GLU A 54 14.10 18.15 4.32
CA GLU A 54 13.62 19.44 3.81
C GLU A 54 12.48 19.23 2.84
N THR A 55 11.48 20.08 2.91
CA THR A 55 10.42 20.12 1.90
C THR A 55 10.96 20.89 0.71
N GLU A 56 11.22 20.22 -0.40
CA GLU A 56 11.52 20.93 -1.63
C GLU A 56 10.26 21.69 -2.08
N ASP A 57 10.32 23.01 -2.01
CA ASP A 57 9.27 23.88 -2.52
C ASP A 57 9.40 23.99 -4.06
N ASN A 58 9.18 22.86 -4.71
CA ASN A 58 9.17 22.74 -6.15
C ASN A 58 7.81 23.21 -6.68
N SER A 59 7.83 23.91 -7.80
CA SER A 59 6.62 24.28 -8.56
C SER A 59 5.78 23.05 -8.96
N ASP A 60 6.34 21.83 -8.84
CA ASP A 60 5.71 20.54 -9.09
C ASP A 60 5.42 19.82 -7.77
N ALA A 61 4.27 20.12 -7.17
CA ALA A 61 3.81 19.50 -5.92
C ALA A 61 3.70 17.95 -6.01
N THR A 62 3.73 17.37 -7.21
CA THR A 62 3.63 15.93 -7.43
C THR A 62 4.93 15.19 -7.16
N LYS A 63 6.06 15.89 -7.14
CA LYS A 63 7.40 15.35 -6.90
C LYS A 63 7.91 15.55 -5.46
N ALA A 64 7.10 16.13 -4.58
CA ALA A 64 7.45 16.35 -3.19
C ALA A 64 7.49 15.03 -2.40
N ASN A 65 8.53 14.22 -2.63
CA ASN A 65 8.85 13.10 -1.78
C ASN A 65 9.46 13.61 -0.48
N MET A 66 9.20 12.92 0.60
CA MET A 66 9.72 13.28 1.92
C MET A 66 10.37 12.07 2.58
N GLU A 67 11.53 12.28 3.17
CA GLU A 67 12.17 11.31 4.04
C GLU A 67 11.87 11.66 5.48
N ILE A 68 11.49 10.66 6.27
CA ILE A 68 11.24 10.80 7.69
C ILE A 68 12.13 9.81 8.41
N HIS A 69 12.95 10.34 9.30
CA HIS A 69 13.91 9.59 10.10
C HIS A 69 13.35 9.39 11.50
N ILE A 70 13.29 8.15 11.94
CA ILE A 70 12.88 7.76 13.29
C ILE A 70 13.84 6.72 13.85
N ALA A 71 13.75 6.43 15.12
CA ALA A 71 14.59 5.42 15.75
C ALA A 71 14.41 4.03 15.09
N ARG A 72 15.51 3.31 14.89
CA ARG A 72 15.55 2.02 14.19
C ARG A 72 14.65 0.95 14.80
N ASP A 73 14.48 0.96 16.11
CA ASP A 73 13.70 0.01 16.91
C ASP A 73 12.20 0.36 17.00
N SER A 74 11.76 1.35 16.21
CA SER A 74 10.35 1.72 16.17
C SER A 74 9.48 0.56 15.69
N GLU A 75 8.27 0.44 16.25
CA GLU A 75 7.30 -0.59 15.83
C GLU A 75 6.97 -0.54 14.33
N ILE A 76 7.06 0.64 13.71
CA ILE A 76 6.79 0.82 12.28
C ILE A 76 7.78 0.02 11.44
N GLY A 77 9.05 -0.04 11.85
CA GLY A 77 10.08 -0.82 11.17
C GLY A 77 9.77 -2.30 11.13
N SER A 78 9.15 -2.84 12.18
CA SER A 78 8.79 -4.26 12.26
C SER A 78 7.84 -4.70 11.15
N LEU A 79 6.98 -3.80 10.65
CA LEU A 79 6.03 -4.08 9.57
C LEU A 79 6.72 -4.38 8.23
N PHE A 80 7.96 -3.91 8.05
CA PHE A 80 8.71 -4.04 6.80
C PHE A 80 9.84 -5.08 6.85
N THR A 81 9.99 -5.79 7.97
CA THR A 81 11.13 -6.70 8.17
C THR A 81 11.14 -7.87 7.19
N VAL A 82 10.00 -8.42 6.85
CA VAL A 82 9.88 -9.60 5.97
C VAL A 82 9.30 -9.24 4.61
N THR A 83 8.15 -8.59 4.60
CA THR A 83 7.48 -8.09 3.39
C THR A 83 6.75 -6.80 3.71
N ALA A 84 6.66 -5.90 2.72
CA ALA A 84 5.86 -4.70 2.87
C ALA A 84 4.38 -5.06 3.14
N PRO A 85 3.68 -4.31 4.01
CA PRO A 85 2.26 -4.49 4.26
C PRO A 85 1.43 -4.21 2.99
N SER A 86 0.28 -4.85 2.87
CA SER A 86 -0.60 -4.71 1.70
C SER A 86 -1.36 -3.40 1.68
N GLU A 87 -1.71 -2.88 2.86
CA GLU A 87 -2.33 -1.57 2.99
C GLU A 87 -1.26 -0.47 3.09
N PRO A 88 -1.48 0.70 2.49
CA PRO A 88 -0.54 1.80 2.57
C PRO A 88 -0.49 2.39 3.97
N ILE A 89 0.72 2.69 4.45
CA ILE A 89 0.91 3.49 5.65
C ILE A 89 0.80 4.96 5.25
N THR A 90 -0.10 5.69 5.89
CA THR A 90 -0.30 7.13 5.65
C THR A 90 0.37 7.95 6.72
N ILE A 91 0.89 9.11 6.34
CA ILE A 91 1.55 10.06 7.24
C ILE A 91 0.89 11.42 7.08
N THR A 92 0.57 12.04 8.20
CA THR A 92 0.12 13.42 8.28
C THR A 92 1.04 14.17 9.22
N ILE A 93 1.66 15.24 8.75
CA ILE A 93 2.53 16.12 9.54
C ILE A 93 1.79 17.43 9.76
N ARG A 94 1.65 17.79 11.02
CA ARG A 94 1.08 19.07 11.44
C ARG A 94 2.15 19.86 12.16
N GLN A 95 2.04 21.16 12.13
CA GLN A 95 2.96 22.08 12.79
C GLN A 95 2.23 23.15 13.58
N TYR A 96 2.79 23.49 14.73
CA TYR A 96 2.39 24.64 15.53
C TYR A 96 3.65 25.31 16.09
N HIS A 97 3.51 26.54 16.60
CA HIS A 97 4.59 27.21 17.31
C HIS A 97 4.37 27.13 18.81
N ALA A 98 5.34 26.55 19.54
CA ALA A 98 5.37 26.62 20.98
C ALA A 98 5.79 28.01 21.43
N LEU A 99 5.07 28.60 22.38
CA LEU A 99 5.48 29.83 23.04
C LEU A 99 6.42 29.50 24.21
N LEU A 100 7.35 30.39 24.50
CA LEU A 100 8.21 30.30 25.69
C LEU A 100 7.35 30.06 26.96
N GLY A 101 7.51 28.89 27.57
CA GLY A 101 6.75 28.47 28.75
C GLY A 101 5.43 27.72 28.47
N TYR A 102 5.02 27.56 27.21
CA TYR A 102 3.85 26.79 26.81
C TYR A 102 4.22 25.77 25.74
N GLN A 103 4.35 24.52 26.15
CA GLN A 103 4.73 23.42 25.25
C GLN A 103 3.54 22.79 24.52
N GLN A 104 2.33 23.09 24.97
CA GLN A 104 1.09 22.54 24.40
C GLN A 104 0.56 23.43 23.27
N PRO A 105 -0.12 22.85 22.27
CA PRO A 105 -0.67 23.60 21.14
C PRO A 105 -1.87 24.44 21.58
N ASN A 106 -1.59 25.67 22.02
CA ASN A 106 -2.61 26.67 22.36
C ASN A 106 -2.99 27.59 21.18
N GLN A 107 -2.44 27.31 20.00
CA GLN A 107 -2.55 28.09 18.79
C GLN A 107 -3.07 27.27 17.63
N GLN A 108 -3.21 27.91 16.48
CA GLN A 108 -3.59 27.27 15.25
C GLN A 108 -2.54 26.22 14.81
N VAL A 109 -2.96 24.96 14.78
CA VAL A 109 -2.18 23.85 14.22
C VAL A 109 -2.55 23.71 12.74
N ILE A 110 -1.54 23.67 11.86
CA ILE A 110 -1.74 23.52 10.43
C ILE A 110 -1.17 22.17 9.95
N ALA A 111 -1.82 21.55 8.98
CA ALA A 111 -1.26 20.40 8.27
C ALA A 111 -0.29 20.92 7.21
N VAL A 112 1.02 20.64 7.41
CA VAL A 112 2.07 21.08 6.48
C VAL A 112 2.34 20.07 5.39
N TRP A 113 2.09 18.77 5.66
CA TRP A 113 2.32 17.73 4.69
C TRP A 113 1.44 16.50 4.94
N LYS A 114 1.04 15.82 3.86
CA LYS A 114 0.32 14.54 3.90
C LYS A 114 0.75 13.65 2.75
N GLY A 115 0.98 12.38 3.06
CA GLY A 115 1.38 11.42 2.04
C GLY A 115 1.27 9.97 2.52
N ARG A 116 1.90 9.07 1.77
CA ARG A 116 1.96 7.64 2.08
C ARG A 116 3.39 7.13 1.96
N VAL A 117 3.76 6.18 2.81
CA VAL A 117 5.06 5.51 2.76
C VAL A 117 5.11 4.62 1.52
N THR A 118 6.16 4.77 0.75
CA THR A 118 6.45 3.97 -0.45
C THR A 118 7.60 3.02 -0.25
N ASN A 119 8.58 3.42 0.57
CA ASN A 119 9.77 2.61 0.84
C ASN A 119 10.26 2.84 2.26
N VAL A 120 10.99 1.85 2.77
CA VAL A 120 11.63 1.90 4.08
C VAL A 120 13.06 1.40 3.95
N SER A 121 14.00 2.12 4.53
CA SER A 121 15.40 1.73 4.58
C SER A 121 15.97 1.90 5.98
N TRP A 122 16.93 1.04 6.34
CA TRP A 122 17.62 1.11 7.63
C TRP A 122 19.01 1.69 7.43
N GLN A 123 19.27 2.85 8.03
CA GLN A 123 20.53 3.58 7.92
C GLN A 123 21.14 3.77 9.31
N GLY A 124 22.16 2.98 9.64
CA GLY A 124 22.80 3.04 10.96
C GLY A 124 21.82 2.79 12.10
N SER A 125 21.60 3.78 12.94
CA SER A 125 20.65 3.77 14.06
C SER A 125 19.25 4.31 13.72
N GLU A 126 19.04 4.73 12.47
CA GLU A 126 17.77 5.31 12.02
C GLU A 126 17.01 4.38 11.08
N LEU A 127 15.69 4.44 11.14
CA LEU A 127 14.76 3.95 10.15
C LEU A 127 14.33 5.15 9.30
N VAL A 128 14.54 5.06 8.00
CA VAL A 128 14.17 6.10 7.04
C VAL A 128 12.94 5.66 6.27
N LEU A 129 11.85 6.39 6.45
CA LEU A 129 10.60 6.21 5.72
C LEU A 129 10.61 7.17 4.53
N THR A 130 10.66 6.64 3.32
CA THR A 130 10.45 7.45 2.10
C THR A 130 8.95 7.50 1.82
N ALA A 131 8.39 8.69 1.78
CA ALA A 131 6.98 8.91 1.57
C ALA A 131 6.73 9.81 0.36
N GLU A 132 5.68 9.51 -0.39
CA GLU A 132 5.22 10.34 -1.51
C GLU A 132 4.01 11.19 -1.10
N SER A 133 3.92 12.40 -1.63
CA SER A 133 2.80 13.30 -1.40
C SER A 133 1.48 12.72 -1.94
N VAL A 134 0.36 13.05 -1.30
CA VAL A 134 -0.99 12.74 -1.81
C VAL A 134 -1.18 13.20 -3.26
N PHE A 135 -0.54 14.29 -3.66
CA PHE A 135 -0.62 14.84 -5.02
C PHE A 135 0.06 13.96 -6.08
N SER A 136 0.91 12.99 -5.70
CA SER A 136 1.51 12.04 -6.65
C SER A 136 0.45 11.25 -7.44
N SER A 137 -0.74 11.08 -6.88
CA SER A 137 -1.87 10.44 -7.56
C SER A 137 -2.33 11.18 -8.82
N MET A 138 -2.05 12.49 -8.94
CA MET A 138 -2.36 13.29 -10.12
C MET A 138 -1.47 12.95 -11.31
N LEU A 139 -0.30 12.35 -11.07
CA LEU A 139 0.61 11.87 -12.13
C LEU A 139 0.15 10.57 -12.79
N ARG A 140 -0.90 9.94 -12.29
CA ARG A 140 -1.39 8.71 -12.90
C ARG A 140 -1.91 8.98 -14.30
N LEU A 141 -1.31 8.29 -15.26
CA LEU A 141 -1.75 8.34 -16.64
C LEU A 141 -3.18 7.79 -16.73
N GLY A 142 -4.09 8.61 -17.24
CA GLY A 142 -5.43 8.16 -17.62
C GLY A 142 -5.38 7.36 -18.92
N ALA A 143 -6.48 6.67 -19.26
CA ALA A 143 -6.71 6.02 -20.57
C ALA A 143 -5.54 5.15 -21.08
N THR A 144 -4.95 4.33 -20.23
CA THR A 144 -3.79 3.48 -20.57
C THR A 144 -4.16 2.18 -21.30
N ARG A 145 -5.42 2.02 -21.74
CA ARG A 145 -5.87 0.80 -22.40
C ARG A 145 -5.10 0.57 -23.71
N LYS A 146 -4.36 -0.53 -23.75
CA LYS A 146 -3.58 -0.93 -24.93
C LYS A 146 -4.41 -1.85 -25.83
N TYR A 147 -4.27 -1.68 -27.14
CA TYR A 147 -4.79 -2.61 -28.12
C TYR A 147 -3.91 -3.88 -28.13
N SER A 148 -4.39 -4.94 -27.52
CA SER A 148 -3.63 -6.17 -27.31
C SER A 148 -4.50 -7.42 -27.46
N ARG A 149 -3.89 -8.57 -27.73
CA ARG A 149 -4.62 -9.84 -27.80
C ARG A 149 -5.17 -10.29 -26.45
N MET A 150 -4.49 -9.94 -25.38
CA MET A 150 -4.88 -10.29 -24.02
C MET A 150 -5.87 -9.27 -23.47
N CYS A 151 -6.73 -9.72 -22.58
CA CYS A 151 -7.69 -8.87 -21.88
C CYS A 151 -6.96 -7.84 -21.03
N SER A 152 -7.35 -6.56 -21.17
CA SER A 152 -6.82 -5.46 -20.38
C SER A 152 -7.64 -5.17 -19.12
N HIS A 153 -8.75 -5.87 -18.91
CA HIS A 153 -9.60 -5.67 -17.76
C HIS A 153 -8.97 -6.27 -16.49
N VAL A 154 -9.11 -5.57 -15.38
CA VAL A 154 -8.78 -6.12 -14.07
C VAL A 154 -9.82 -7.17 -13.71
N LEU A 155 -9.37 -8.35 -13.32
CA LEU A 155 -10.25 -9.43 -12.90
C LEU A 155 -11.13 -8.97 -11.72
N TYR A 156 -12.42 -9.31 -11.76
CA TYR A 156 -13.45 -8.87 -10.82
C TYR A 156 -13.73 -7.35 -10.79
N GLY A 157 -13.09 -6.57 -11.67
CA GLY A 157 -13.40 -5.14 -11.83
C GLY A 157 -14.69 -4.92 -12.62
N GLU A 158 -15.19 -3.70 -12.63
CA GLU A 158 -16.44 -3.32 -13.28
C GLU A 158 -16.47 -3.71 -14.77
N ALA A 159 -15.41 -3.43 -15.52
CA ALA A 159 -15.32 -3.76 -16.94
C ALA A 159 -15.20 -5.28 -17.20
N CYS A 160 -14.70 -6.07 -16.27
CA CYS A 160 -14.68 -7.53 -16.35
C CYS A 160 -16.05 -8.11 -16.05
N GLY A 161 -16.76 -7.60 -15.05
CA GLY A 161 -18.11 -8.00 -14.68
C GLY A 161 -18.25 -9.39 -14.04
N VAL A 162 -17.17 -10.15 -13.86
CA VAL A 162 -17.21 -11.45 -13.16
C VAL A 162 -17.54 -11.25 -11.69
N ASN A 163 -18.57 -11.91 -11.20
CA ASN A 163 -18.92 -11.87 -9.78
C ASN A 163 -17.89 -12.66 -8.96
N ARG A 164 -17.11 -11.94 -8.16
CA ARG A 164 -16.06 -12.49 -7.30
C ARG A 164 -16.57 -13.58 -6.35
N ALA A 165 -17.79 -13.46 -5.81
CA ALA A 165 -18.35 -14.41 -4.85
C ALA A 165 -18.45 -15.83 -5.41
N ASN A 166 -18.69 -15.98 -6.72
CA ASN A 166 -18.82 -17.29 -7.38
C ASN A 166 -17.47 -18.01 -7.54
N PHE A 167 -16.36 -17.31 -7.38
CA PHE A 167 -15.00 -17.80 -7.59
C PHE A 167 -14.12 -17.63 -6.36
N THR A 168 -14.75 -17.64 -5.19
CA THR A 168 -14.08 -17.49 -3.89
C THR A 168 -14.33 -18.73 -3.04
N THR A 169 -13.29 -19.19 -2.35
CA THR A 169 -13.36 -20.26 -1.34
C THR A 169 -12.64 -19.81 -0.09
N GLU A 170 -13.22 -20.10 1.08
CA GLU A 170 -12.56 -19.85 2.36
C GLU A 170 -12.05 -21.16 2.95
N GLN A 171 -10.78 -21.18 3.35
CA GLN A 171 -10.09 -22.36 3.87
C GLN A 171 -9.14 -21.95 5.00
N ILE A 172 -8.85 -22.89 5.90
CA ILE A 172 -7.80 -22.72 6.89
C ILE A 172 -6.60 -23.58 6.47
N PRO A 173 -5.42 -22.97 6.21
CA PRO A 173 -4.24 -23.72 5.80
C PRO A 173 -3.77 -24.66 6.92
N ALA A 174 -3.48 -25.92 6.58
CA ALA A 174 -2.96 -26.89 7.53
C ALA A 174 -1.50 -26.58 7.92
N SER A 175 -0.72 -26.04 6.98
CA SER A 175 0.64 -25.57 7.25
C SER A 175 0.98 -24.35 6.37
N VAL A 176 1.96 -23.56 6.84
CA VAL A 176 2.52 -22.40 6.16
C VAL A 176 4.04 -22.54 6.22
N VAL A 177 4.68 -22.72 5.07
CA VAL A 177 6.14 -22.87 4.98
C VAL A 177 6.66 -21.89 3.93
N GLY A 178 7.29 -20.81 4.38
CA GLY A 178 7.73 -19.75 3.48
C GLY A 178 6.56 -19.17 2.68
N THR A 179 6.56 -19.34 1.36
CA THR A 179 5.50 -18.88 0.45
C THR A 179 4.47 -19.96 0.13
N VAL A 180 4.60 -21.16 0.68
CA VAL A 180 3.73 -22.29 0.36
C VAL A 180 2.73 -22.55 1.48
N LEU A 181 1.46 -22.57 1.12
CA LEU A 181 0.34 -22.95 1.98
C LEU A 181 -0.11 -24.38 1.66
N SER A 182 -0.25 -25.23 2.66
CA SER A 182 -0.92 -26.53 2.49
C SER A 182 -2.43 -26.34 2.69
N ILE A 183 -3.15 -26.38 1.60
CA ILE A 183 -4.61 -26.22 1.54
C ILE A 183 -5.16 -27.25 0.57
N GLN A 184 -6.09 -28.09 1.04
CA GLN A 184 -6.79 -29.03 0.17
C GLN A 184 -7.99 -28.34 -0.50
N HIS A 185 -8.07 -28.46 -1.82
CA HIS A 185 -9.20 -27.97 -2.60
C HIS A 185 -9.51 -28.95 -3.75
N ASN A 186 -10.75 -28.91 -4.25
CA ASN A 186 -11.22 -29.82 -5.29
C ASN A 186 -11.08 -29.25 -6.71
N GLN A 187 -10.23 -28.23 -6.88
CA GLN A 187 -10.02 -27.60 -8.18
C GLN A 187 -8.77 -28.16 -8.86
N ASP A 188 -8.74 -28.06 -10.18
CA ASP A 188 -7.60 -28.47 -10.99
C ASP A 188 -6.33 -27.69 -10.65
N ALA A 189 -5.19 -28.21 -11.09
CA ALA A 189 -3.92 -27.49 -10.98
C ALA A 189 -4.03 -26.11 -11.67
N ASP A 190 -3.39 -25.12 -11.06
CA ASP A 190 -3.36 -23.72 -11.52
C ASP A 190 -4.73 -23.01 -11.62
N TRP A 191 -5.78 -23.59 -11.02
CA TRP A 191 -7.08 -22.91 -10.95
C TRP A 191 -6.99 -21.56 -10.23
N TRP A 192 -6.16 -21.47 -9.19
CA TRP A 192 -5.98 -20.27 -8.39
C TRP A 192 -4.83 -19.40 -8.89
N ALA A 193 -3.97 -19.88 -9.79
CA ALA A 193 -2.83 -19.14 -10.32
C ALA A 193 -3.26 -17.84 -11.00
N GLY A 194 -2.53 -16.75 -10.76
CA GLY A 194 -2.89 -15.41 -11.20
C GLY A 194 -4.01 -14.74 -10.38
N GLY A 195 -4.54 -15.44 -9.38
CA GLY A 195 -5.45 -14.89 -8.39
C GLY A 195 -4.71 -14.38 -7.15
N TYR A 196 -5.43 -14.25 -6.05
CA TYR A 196 -4.85 -13.81 -4.79
C TYR A 196 -5.54 -14.45 -3.59
N ILE A 197 -4.86 -14.40 -2.46
CA ILE A 197 -5.44 -14.71 -1.15
C ILE A 197 -5.71 -13.41 -0.39
N SER A 198 -6.72 -13.45 0.49
CA SER A 198 -6.96 -12.42 1.49
C SER A 198 -7.09 -13.07 2.86
N TYR A 199 -6.44 -12.50 3.85
CA TYR A 199 -6.51 -12.93 5.24
C TYR A 199 -6.35 -11.74 6.18
N THR A 200 -6.74 -11.91 7.44
CA THR A 200 -6.48 -10.91 8.48
C THR A 200 -5.19 -11.26 9.18
N ASN A 201 -4.25 -10.35 9.20
CA ASN A 201 -2.99 -10.52 9.93
C ASN A 201 -3.28 -10.65 11.43
N HIS A 202 -2.83 -11.73 12.02
CA HIS A 202 -3.12 -12.03 13.44
C HIS A 202 -2.45 -11.05 14.42
N GLU A 203 -1.35 -10.43 14.02
CA GLU A 203 -0.57 -9.53 14.89
C GLU A 203 -1.06 -8.09 14.79
N THR A 204 -1.41 -7.64 13.59
CA THR A 204 -1.78 -6.25 13.34
C THR A 204 -3.28 -6.02 13.19
N GLY A 205 -4.06 -7.09 12.96
CA GLY A 205 -5.48 -7.01 12.64
C GLY A 205 -5.78 -6.44 11.24
N ALA A 206 -4.75 -6.11 10.46
CA ALA A 206 -4.89 -5.55 9.13
C ALA A 206 -5.27 -6.62 8.10
N ALA A 207 -5.98 -6.20 7.05
CA ALA A 207 -6.24 -7.05 5.91
C ALA A 207 -4.99 -7.17 5.03
N GLU A 208 -4.59 -8.39 4.73
CA GLU A 208 -3.42 -8.69 3.91
C GLU A 208 -3.83 -9.43 2.65
N PHE A 209 -3.12 -9.13 1.56
CA PHE A 209 -3.34 -9.72 0.25
C PHE A 209 -2.01 -10.25 -0.30
N ARG A 210 -2.01 -11.48 -0.85
CA ARG A 210 -0.84 -12.04 -1.53
C ARG A 210 -1.28 -12.68 -2.83
N GLN A 211 -0.51 -12.47 -3.89
CA GLN A 211 -0.79 -13.05 -5.19
C GLN A 211 -0.44 -14.55 -5.19
N ILE A 212 -1.29 -15.34 -5.84
CA ILE A 212 -1.05 -16.75 -6.08
C ILE A 212 -0.28 -16.91 -7.39
N VAL A 213 0.89 -17.53 -7.31
CA VAL A 213 1.75 -17.81 -8.47
C VAL A 213 1.41 -19.15 -9.10
N ALA A 214 1.19 -20.17 -8.27
CA ALA A 214 0.85 -21.52 -8.71
C ALA A 214 -0.06 -22.21 -7.70
N SER A 215 -0.83 -23.17 -8.16
CA SER A 215 -1.65 -24.02 -7.28
C SER A 215 -1.67 -25.47 -7.74
N THR A 216 -1.66 -26.38 -6.78
CA THR A 216 -1.92 -27.80 -6.95
C THR A 216 -3.12 -28.18 -6.09
N PRO A 217 -3.74 -29.34 -6.23
CA PRO A 217 -4.88 -29.73 -5.38
C PRO A 217 -4.63 -29.65 -3.87
N ASN A 218 -3.37 -29.66 -3.44
CA ASN A 218 -2.99 -29.70 -2.02
C ASN A 218 -2.18 -28.48 -1.57
N THR A 219 -1.71 -27.63 -2.48
CA THR A 219 -0.83 -26.51 -2.14
C THR A 219 -1.15 -25.27 -2.94
N ILE A 220 -0.94 -24.11 -2.32
CA ILE A 220 -0.99 -22.78 -2.92
C ILE A 220 0.38 -22.11 -2.74
N THR A 221 1.00 -21.69 -3.82
CA THR A 221 2.27 -20.97 -3.80
C THR A 221 2.03 -19.48 -4.02
N LEU A 222 2.53 -18.66 -3.10
CA LEU A 222 2.39 -17.21 -3.10
C LEU A 222 3.63 -16.52 -3.67
N ASN A 223 3.47 -15.28 -4.11
CA ASN A 223 4.58 -14.42 -4.57
C ASN A 223 5.49 -13.93 -3.42
N SER A 224 4.98 -13.90 -2.19
CA SER A 224 5.72 -13.43 -1.00
C SER A 224 5.18 -14.10 0.27
N VAL A 225 5.99 -14.08 1.33
CA VAL A 225 5.65 -14.68 2.62
C VAL A 225 4.41 -14.01 3.22
N PRO A 226 3.38 -14.79 3.63
CA PRO A 226 2.18 -14.25 4.26
C PRO A 226 2.42 -13.99 5.76
N VAL A 227 2.97 -12.83 6.08
CA VAL A 227 3.27 -12.42 7.46
C VAL A 227 2.00 -12.36 8.30
N GLY A 228 2.07 -12.83 9.55
CA GLY A 228 0.93 -12.82 10.47
C GLY A 228 -0.17 -13.84 10.15
N LEU A 229 0.05 -14.74 9.19
CA LEU A 229 -0.85 -15.86 8.90
C LEU A 229 -0.47 -17.07 9.75
N LYS A 230 -1.36 -17.52 10.62
CA LYS A 230 -1.15 -18.69 11.48
C LYS A 230 -1.84 -19.92 10.91
N ALA A 231 -1.07 -20.99 10.66
CA ALA A 231 -1.59 -22.29 10.25
C ALA A 231 -2.57 -22.86 11.29
N GLY A 232 -3.63 -23.48 10.82
CA GLY A 232 -4.67 -24.08 11.68
C GLY A 232 -5.59 -23.09 12.38
N VAL A 233 -5.37 -21.76 12.24
CA VAL A 233 -6.12 -20.73 12.97
C VAL A 233 -6.71 -19.68 12.04
N THR A 234 -5.89 -19.08 11.16
CA THR A 234 -6.30 -17.95 10.36
C THR A 234 -7.04 -18.41 9.09
N PRO A 235 -8.31 -18.02 8.89
CA PRO A 235 -9.01 -18.32 7.66
C PRO A 235 -8.45 -17.48 6.50
N VAL A 236 -8.32 -18.11 5.36
CA VAL A 236 -7.82 -17.53 4.12
C VAL A 236 -8.89 -17.62 3.04
N LYS A 237 -9.25 -16.50 2.43
CA LYS A 237 -10.09 -16.45 1.24
C LYS A 237 -9.22 -16.55 0.01
N LEU A 238 -9.47 -17.57 -0.80
CA LEU A 238 -8.81 -17.82 -2.08
C LEU A 238 -9.70 -17.25 -3.19
N TYR A 239 -9.12 -16.47 -4.09
CA TYR A 239 -9.82 -15.91 -5.26
C TYR A 239 -9.18 -16.47 -6.52
N ALA A 240 -10.02 -17.08 -7.39
CA ALA A 240 -9.55 -17.72 -8.61
C ALA A 240 -8.85 -16.71 -9.53
N GLY A 241 -7.78 -17.15 -10.18
CA GLY A 241 -6.98 -16.32 -11.07
C GLY A 241 -7.44 -16.34 -12.51
N CYS A 242 -6.94 -15.39 -13.31
CA CYS A 242 -7.17 -15.29 -14.75
C CYS A 242 -5.83 -15.04 -15.46
N ASP A 243 -5.60 -15.75 -16.55
CA ASP A 243 -4.43 -15.56 -17.42
C ASP A 243 -4.66 -14.51 -18.53
N HIS A 244 -5.80 -13.82 -18.48
CA HIS A 244 -6.21 -12.80 -19.44
C HIS A 244 -6.41 -13.30 -20.89
N ARG A 245 -6.52 -14.63 -21.12
CA ARG A 245 -6.79 -15.22 -22.42
C ARG A 245 -8.30 -15.41 -22.63
N LEU A 246 -8.74 -15.28 -23.88
CA LEU A 246 -10.15 -15.49 -24.25
C LEU A 246 -10.63 -16.90 -23.89
N GLN A 247 -9.80 -17.92 -24.09
CA GLN A 247 -10.15 -19.30 -23.79
C GLN A 247 -10.47 -19.50 -22.30
N THR A 248 -9.63 -18.99 -21.42
CA THR A 248 -9.84 -19.04 -19.95
C THR A 248 -11.05 -18.21 -19.54
N CYS A 249 -11.21 -17.02 -20.12
CA CYS A 249 -12.37 -16.16 -19.88
C CYS A 249 -13.69 -16.88 -20.21
N LYS A 250 -13.74 -17.62 -21.33
CA LYS A 250 -14.91 -18.38 -21.75
C LYS A 250 -15.10 -19.65 -20.91
N ALA A 251 -14.05 -20.48 -20.78
CA ALA A 251 -14.20 -21.81 -20.18
C ALA A 251 -14.34 -21.77 -18.65
N LYS A 252 -13.62 -20.87 -17.97
CA LYS A 252 -13.59 -20.79 -16.51
C LYS A 252 -14.65 -19.85 -15.95
N PHE A 253 -14.83 -18.69 -16.58
CA PHE A 253 -15.68 -17.62 -16.05
C PHE A 253 -16.99 -17.43 -16.81
N ASP A 254 -17.19 -18.13 -17.95
CA ASP A 254 -18.32 -17.95 -18.87
C ASP A 254 -18.59 -16.46 -19.20
N ASN A 255 -17.50 -15.71 -19.42
CA ASN A 255 -17.54 -14.25 -19.52
C ASN A 255 -16.94 -13.70 -20.82
N ALA A 256 -17.02 -14.46 -21.91
CA ALA A 256 -16.47 -14.06 -23.21
C ALA A 256 -17.04 -12.73 -23.75
N ALA A 257 -18.27 -12.39 -23.38
CA ALA A 257 -18.93 -11.15 -23.82
C ALA A 257 -18.24 -9.89 -23.28
N ASN A 258 -17.63 -9.97 -22.09
CA ASN A 258 -16.91 -8.86 -21.45
C ASN A 258 -15.39 -8.93 -21.66
N TYR A 259 -14.94 -9.75 -22.63
CA TYR A 259 -13.52 -9.88 -22.91
C TYR A 259 -12.94 -8.58 -23.49
N GLY A 260 -11.99 -7.97 -22.80
CA GLY A 260 -11.40 -6.68 -23.17
C GLY A 260 -10.19 -6.73 -24.09
N GLY A 261 -9.84 -7.91 -24.63
CA GLY A 261 -8.74 -8.08 -25.57
C GLY A 261 -9.21 -8.22 -27.02
N GLN A 262 -8.24 -8.26 -27.93
CA GLN A 262 -8.44 -8.41 -29.38
C GLN A 262 -7.78 -9.71 -29.86
N PRO A 263 -8.39 -10.90 -29.66
CA PRO A 263 -7.75 -12.19 -29.82
C PRO A 263 -7.30 -12.48 -31.26
N PHE A 264 -7.90 -11.79 -32.23
CA PHE A 264 -7.65 -12.01 -33.67
C PHE A 264 -6.62 -11.06 -34.28
N ILE A 265 -5.93 -10.23 -33.49
CA ILE A 265 -4.81 -9.41 -33.97
C ILE A 265 -3.72 -10.34 -34.54
N PRO A 266 -3.21 -10.08 -35.75
CA PRO A 266 -2.10 -10.82 -36.31
C PRO A 266 -0.87 -10.82 -35.40
N LEU A 267 -0.17 -11.95 -35.32
CA LEU A 267 1.07 -12.07 -34.55
C LEU A 267 2.23 -11.30 -35.22
N LYS A 268 2.17 -11.18 -36.53
CA LYS A 268 3.17 -10.44 -37.32
C LYS A 268 2.53 -9.13 -37.80
N ASN A 269 3.25 -8.02 -37.66
CA ASN A 269 2.79 -6.74 -38.19
C ASN A 269 2.66 -6.82 -39.72
N PRO A 270 1.45 -6.71 -40.29
CA PRO A 270 1.26 -6.79 -41.75
C PRO A 270 1.90 -5.62 -42.50
N PHE A 271 2.20 -4.51 -41.78
CA PHE A 271 2.84 -3.33 -42.34
C PHE A 271 4.34 -3.22 -41.99
N GLY A 272 4.88 -4.17 -41.22
CA GLY A 272 6.26 -4.24 -40.80
C GLY A 272 7.14 -4.91 -41.83
N GLY A 273 7.69 -4.15 -42.71
CA GLY A 273 8.89 -4.39 -43.49
C GLY A 273 9.00 -5.61 -44.40
N SER A 274 9.54 -5.39 -45.58
CA SER A 274 10.22 -6.31 -46.48
C SER A 274 9.51 -7.62 -46.89
N ASN A 275 8.25 -7.55 -47.25
CA ASN A 275 7.64 -8.51 -48.15
C ASN A 275 7.35 -7.86 -49.52
N LEU A 276 8.15 -6.91 -49.92
CA LEU A 276 8.23 -6.49 -51.29
C LEU A 276 9.44 -7.22 -51.91
N TYR A 277 9.09 -8.33 -52.57
CA TYR A 277 9.91 -9.27 -53.34
C TYR A 277 10.53 -10.40 -52.56
#